data_f2a710798badf68e69fa858a5f1a5f91
#
_entry.id   f2a710798badf68e69fa858a5f1a5f91
#
_cell.length_a   1.000
_cell.length_b   1.000
_cell.length_c   1.000
_cell.angle_alpha   90.00
_cell.angle_beta   90.00
_cell.angle_gamma   90.00
#
_symmetry.space_group_name_H-M   'P 1'
#
loop_
_entity.id
_entity.type
_entity.pdbx_description
1 polymer ?
#
loop_
_entity_poly.entity_id
_entity_poly.type
_entity_poly.pdbx_seq_one_letter_code
_entity_poly.pdbx_strand_id
1 'polypeptide(L)'
;MTDGREIHVPSIPSFRTIDANQAVADVAYRASDVIAIYPITPASAMGEHADAWAADVRPNLWGVVPDVVQMQSEGGAAGAVHGALQAGALVTTFTASQGLLLMLPDMFKIAGELTSFCMHVAARSVATHALSIFGDHSDVMAVRTSGFALLASGSAQEAQDLAAISHAVTLKARVPVLHFFDGFRTSHEITKVVTLDDATLRTLIPQAAMQAHRNRSLDSERPVVRGTSQNPDTFFQSREASEPFYARFPQVLDDTMAEFSALTGRRYRLF
;
A
#
# COMPACT_ATOMS: atom_id res chain seq x y z
N MET A 1 -22.53 7.75 32.66
CA MET A 1 -21.91 7.18 31.47
C MET A 1 -20.66 7.97 31.22
N THR A 2 -19.52 7.48 31.67
CA THR A 2 -18.21 8.13 31.50
C THR A 2 -17.72 7.85 30.09
N ASP A 3 -17.54 8.93 29.32
CA ASP A 3 -16.94 8.92 27.97
C ASP A 3 -15.51 8.37 28.08
N GLY A 4 -15.32 7.11 27.74
CA GLY A 4 -14.05 6.39 27.81
C GLY A 4 -13.14 6.74 26.63
N ARG A 5 -12.85 8.03 26.42
CA ARG A 5 -11.76 8.43 25.54
C ARG A 5 -10.45 8.13 26.27
N GLU A 6 -9.80 7.04 25.90
CA GLU A 6 -8.41 6.82 26.27
C GLU A 6 -7.59 8.03 25.80
N ILE A 7 -7.04 8.76 26.75
CA ILE A 7 -6.11 9.87 26.46
C ILE A 7 -4.85 9.21 25.89
N HIS A 8 -4.64 9.37 24.58
CA HIS A 8 -3.40 8.94 23.94
C HIS A 8 -2.25 9.79 24.53
N VAL A 9 -1.50 9.20 25.45
CA VAL A 9 -0.24 9.79 25.96
C VAL A 9 0.79 9.59 24.85
N PRO A 10 1.37 10.64 24.25
CA PRO A 10 2.41 10.49 23.25
C PRO A 10 3.56 9.66 23.82
N SER A 11 3.85 8.52 23.21
CA SER A 11 5.04 7.73 23.55
C SER A 11 6.29 8.56 23.25
N ILE A 12 7.36 8.37 24.03
CA ILE A 12 8.66 9.01 23.74
C ILE A 12 9.06 8.59 22.30
N PRO A 13 9.36 9.55 21.41
CA PRO A 13 9.71 9.23 20.04
C PRO A 13 10.87 8.21 19.98
N SER A 14 10.62 7.08 19.39
CA SER A 14 11.66 6.07 19.12
C SER A 14 12.33 6.39 17.80
N PHE A 15 13.66 6.30 17.75
CA PHE A 15 14.46 6.56 16.56
C PHE A 15 15.17 5.29 16.09
N ARG A 16 15.23 5.11 14.79
CA ARG A 16 16.06 4.08 14.16
C ARG A 16 16.88 4.72 13.03
N THR A 17 18.06 4.18 12.78
CA THR A 17 18.91 4.57 11.64
C THR A 17 18.70 3.51 10.57
N ILE A 18 17.86 3.82 9.59
CA ILE A 18 17.35 2.90 8.56
C ILE A 18 17.17 3.64 7.23
N ASP A 19 17.05 2.90 6.15
CA ASP A 19 16.67 3.41 4.83
C ASP A 19 15.15 3.37 4.62
N ALA A 20 14.69 3.89 3.47
CA ALA A 20 13.27 3.92 3.16
C ALA A 20 12.70 2.51 2.89
N ASN A 21 13.46 1.60 2.29
CA ASN A 21 13.01 0.22 2.09
C ASN A 21 12.63 -0.43 3.42
N GLN A 22 13.50 -0.32 4.42
CA GLN A 22 13.22 -0.88 5.74
C GLN A 22 12.08 -0.14 6.45
N ALA A 23 12.02 1.19 6.33
CA ALA A 23 10.99 2.03 6.94
C ALA A 23 9.58 1.71 6.39
N VAL A 24 9.47 1.56 5.07
CA VAL A 24 8.23 1.22 4.38
C VAL A 24 7.84 -0.24 4.62
N ALA A 25 8.78 -1.16 4.52
CA ALA A 25 8.53 -2.58 4.78
C ALA A 25 7.98 -2.81 6.18
N ASP A 26 8.49 -2.10 7.20
CA ASP A 26 8.02 -2.22 8.59
C ASP A 26 6.53 -1.83 8.73
N VAL A 27 6.10 -0.75 8.09
CA VAL A 27 4.69 -0.33 8.08
C VAL A 27 3.83 -1.32 7.27
N ALA A 28 4.26 -1.65 6.06
CA ALA A 28 3.53 -2.53 5.15
C ALA A 28 3.34 -3.94 5.73
N TYR A 29 4.39 -4.49 6.36
CA TYR A 29 4.35 -5.77 7.07
C TYR A 29 3.31 -5.77 8.19
N ARG A 30 3.35 -4.74 9.04
CA ARG A 30 2.41 -4.64 10.17
C ARG A 30 0.96 -4.41 9.72
N ALA A 31 0.74 -3.84 8.54
CA ALA A 31 -0.59 -3.53 8.00
C ALA A 31 -1.16 -4.62 7.07
N SER A 32 -0.45 -5.74 6.86
CA SER A 32 -0.84 -6.75 5.87
C SER A 32 -1.02 -8.14 6.48
N ASP A 33 -1.91 -8.94 5.89
CA ASP A 33 -2.08 -10.38 6.16
C ASP A 33 -1.26 -11.22 5.16
N VAL A 34 -1.11 -10.72 3.91
CA VAL A 34 -0.39 -11.39 2.83
C VAL A 34 0.53 -10.40 2.13
N ILE A 35 1.76 -10.83 1.84
CA ILE A 35 2.76 -10.07 1.09
C ILE A 35 3.24 -10.93 -0.07
N ALA A 36 2.76 -10.69 -1.28
CA ALA A 36 3.20 -11.42 -2.46
C ALA A 36 4.34 -10.66 -3.15
N ILE A 37 5.49 -11.30 -3.32
CA ILE A 37 6.72 -10.66 -3.81
C ILE A 37 7.30 -11.38 -5.02
N TYR A 38 7.99 -10.62 -5.84
CA TYR A 38 9.03 -11.09 -6.75
C TYR A 38 10.18 -10.07 -6.70
N PRO A 39 11.36 -10.47 -6.16
CA PRO A 39 12.43 -9.52 -5.89
C PRO A 39 12.93 -8.81 -7.13
N ILE A 40 12.96 -7.48 -7.10
CA ILE A 40 13.52 -6.63 -8.15
C ILE A 40 14.24 -5.44 -7.52
N THR A 41 15.50 -5.20 -7.96
CA THR A 41 16.29 -4.04 -7.51
C THR A 41 15.67 -2.73 -8.01
N PRO A 42 15.52 -1.67 -7.17
CA PRO A 42 16.00 -1.50 -5.79
C PRO A 42 14.96 -1.81 -4.70
N ALA A 43 13.83 -2.45 -5.03
CA ALA A 43 12.75 -2.76 -4.10
C ALA A 43 12.95 -4.07 -3.32
N SER A 44 13.93 -4.92 -3.70
CA SER A 44 14.15 -6.27 -3.13
C SER A 44 14.23 -6.29 -1.62
N ALA A 45 14.93 -5.31 -1.02
CA ALA A 45 15.13 -5.26 0.43
C ALA A 45 13.82 -5.15 1.23
N MET A 46 12.74 -4.56 0.65
CA MET A 46 11.44 -4.55 1.32
C MET A 46 10.89 -5.97 1.50
N GLY A 47 10.99 -6.79 0.45
CA GLY A 47 10.58 -8.20 0.50
C GLY A 47 11.45 -9.03 1.43
N GLU A 48 12.77 -8.84 1.40
CA GLU A 48 13.74 -9.52 2.26
C GLU A 48 13.48 -9.22 3.74
N HIS A 49 13.20 -7.97 4.10
CA HIS A 49 12.81 -7.62 5.47
C HIS A 49 11.50 -8.30 5.88
N ALA A 50 10.48 -8.29 5.01
CA ALA A 50 9.21 -8.91 5.30
C ALA A 50 9.34 -10.42 5.52
N ASP A 51 10.12 -11.11 4.68
CA ASP A 51 10.40 -12.54 4.79
C ASP A 51 11.14 -12.88 6.09
N ALA A 52 12.18 -12.11 6.42
CA ALA A 52 12.92 -12.28 7.68
C ALA A 52 12.00 -12.11 8.91
N TRP A 53 11.14 -11.11 8.94
CA TRP A 53 10.22 -10.90 10.05
C TRP A 53 9.14 -11.98 10.15
N ALA A 54 8.69 -12.53 9.02
CA ALA A 54 7.76 -13.66 9.01
C ALA A 54 8.43 -14.93 9.53
N ALA A 55 9.70 -15.18 9.15
CA ALA A 55 10.51 -16.28 9.68
C ALA A 55 10.74 -16.17 11.19
N ASP A 56 10.88 -14.94 11.71
CA ASP A 56 10.97 -14.62 13.14
C ASP A 56 9.61 -14.68 13.87
N VAL A 57 8.55 -15.09 13.18
CA VAL A 57 7.18 -15.21 13.72
C VAL A 57 6.66 -13.87 14.28
N ARG A 58 7.07 -12.74 13.72
CA ARG A 58 6.63 -11.42 14.15
C ARG A 58 5.16 -11.19 13.74
N PRO A 59 4.23 -10.92 14.69
CA PRO A 59 2.84 -10.66 14.32
C PRO A 59 2.65 -9.26 13.70
N ASN A 60 1.63 -9.14 12.84
CA ASN A 60 1.14 -7.87 12.33
C ASN A 60 0.27 -7.13 13.39
N LEU A 61 -0.31 -5.98 13.02
CA LEU A 61 -1.22 -5.22 13.91
C LEU A 61 -2.44 -6.04 14.39
N TRP A 62 -2.81 -7.07 13.69
CA TRP A 62 -3.99 -7.88 13.95
C TRP A 62 -3.66 -9.17 14.72
N GLY A 63 -2.40 -9.37 15.08
CA GLY A 63 -1.93 -10.54 15.84
C GLY A 63 -1.68 -11.78 14.99
N VAL A 64 -1.60 -11.63 13.68
CA VAL A 64 -1.32 -12.74 12.73
C VAL A 64 0.05 -12.52 12.11
N VAL A 65 0.82 -13.59 11.93
CA VAL A 65 2.07 -13.52 11.15
C VAL A 65 1.70 -13.47 9.67
N PRO A 66 2.12 -12.44 8.91
CA PRO A 66 1.82 -12.35 7.49
C PRO A 66 2.39 -13.52 6.68
N ASP A 67 1.61 -14.00 5.73
CA ASP A 67 2.10 -14.94 4.72
C ASP A 67 2.92 -14.18 3.68
N VAL A 68 4.24 -14.40 3.66
CA VAL A 68 5.14 -13.83 2.65
C VAL A 68 5.38 -14.88 1.57
N VAL A 69 4.90 -14.60 0.35
CA VAL A 69 4.91 -15.57 -0.75
C VAL A 69 5.73 -15.03 -1.91
N GLN A 70 6.82 -15.74 -2.25
CA GLN A 70 7.60 -15.43 -3.44
C GLN A 70 7.01 -16.14 -4.65
N MET A 71 6.71 -15.37 -5.69
CA MET A 71 6.14 -15.84 -6.94
C MET A 71 7.22 -16.01 -8.03
N GLN A 72 6.82 -16.46 -9.23
CA GLN A 72 7.73 -16.71 -10.34
C GLN A 72 7.94 -15.48 -11.25
N SER A 73 7.09 -14.45 -11.09
CA SER A 73 7.17 -13.18 -11.79
C SER A 73 6.33 -12.13 -11.09
N GLU A 74 6.53 -10.86 -11.43
CA GLU A 74 5.71 -9.78 -10.90
C GLU A 74 4.24 -9.90 -11.34
N GLY A 75 3.96 -10.36 -12.55
CA GLY A 75 2.59 -10.68 -12.99
C GLY A 75 1.96 -11.79 -12.14
N GLY A 76 2.74 -12.82 -11.77
CA GLY A 76 2.31 -13.85 -10.83
C GLY A 76 2.04 -13.29 -9.44
N ALA A 77 2.89 -12.38 -8.95
CA ALA A 77 2.67 -11.69 -7.68
C ALA A 77 1.40 -10.85 -7.71
N ALA A 78 1.14 -10.10 -8.80
CA ALA A 78 -0.08 -9.32 -8.96
C ALA A 78 -1.35 -10.20 -8.96
N GLY A 79 -1.31 -11.35 -9.64
CA GLY A 79 -2.40 -12.33 -9.61
C GLY A 79 -2.66 -12.89 -8.21
N ALA A 80 -1.59 -13.23 -7.45
CA ALA A 80 -1.70 -13.66 -6.06
C ALA A 80 -2.28 -12.55 -5.16
N VAL A 81 -1.82 -11.29 -5.32
CA VAL A 81 -2.39 -10.11 -4.67
C VAL A 81 -3.89 -10.02 -4.94
N HIS A 82 -4.30 -10.05 -6.21
CA HIS A 82 -5.71 -9.93 -6.57
C HIS A 82 -6.55 -11.06 -5.94
N GLY A 83 -6.07 -12.31 -6.00
CA GLY A 83 -6.76 -13.45 -5.37
C GLY A 83 -6.93 -13.30 -3.86
N ALA A 84 -5.87 -12.90 -3.15
CA ALA A 84 -5.90 -12.70 -1.71
C ALA A 84 -6.82 -11.53 -1.31
N LEU A 85 -6.84 -10.42 -2.10
CA LEU A 85 -7.78 -9.31 -1.91
C LEU A 85 -9.23 -9.76 -2.07
N GLN A 86 -9.52 -10.63 -3.05
CA GLN A 86 -10.87 -11.19 -3.23
C GLN A 86 -11.30 -12.09 -2.07
N ALA A 87 -10.35 -12.76 -1.40
CA ALA A 87 -10.58 -13.52 -0.17
C ALA A 87 -10.72 -12.62 1.09
N GLY A 88 -10.53 -11.31 0.95
CA GLY A 88 -10.69 -10.34 2.05
C GLY A 88 -9.43 -10.11 2.88
N ALA A 89 -8.27 -10.63 2.47
CA ALA A 89 -7.02 -10.35 3.13
C ALA A 89 -6.58 -8.89 2.92
N LEU A 90 -5.85 -8.35 3.89
CA LEU A 90 -5.07 -7.12 3.73
C LEU A 90 -3.76 -7.48 3.03
N VAL A 91 -3.51 -6.90 1.88
CA VAL A 91 -2.40 -7.33 1.01
C VAL A 91 -1.50 -6.16 0.64
N THR A 92 -0.21 -6.45 0.46
CA THR A 92 0.75 -5.52 -0.15
C THR A 92 1.72 -6.25 -1.07
N THR A 93 2.44 -5.48 -1.89
CA THR A 93 3.56 -5.96 -2.71
C THR A 93 4.59 -4.86 -2.88
N PHE A 94 5.80 -5.27 -3.25
CA PHE A 94 6.95 -4.39 -3.48
C PHE A 94 7.51 -4.64 -4.88
N THR A 95 7.75 -3.58 -5.65
CA THR A 95 8.22 -3.72 -7.04
C THR A 95 8.96 -2.48 -7.54
N ALA A 96 9.42 -2.53 -8.77
CA ALA A 96 10.11 -1.44 -9.48
C ALA A 96 10.04 -1.69 -11.00
N SER A 97 10.21 -0.62 -11.81
CA SER A 97 10.54 -0.70 -13.24
C SER A 97 9.64 -1.66 -14.05
N GLN A 98 10.27 -2.58 -14.81
CA GLN A 98 9.53 -3.59 -15.60
C GLN A 98 8.60 -4.44 -14.76
N GLY A 99 8.94 -4.71 -13.50
CA GLY A 99 8.08 -5.46 -12.60
C GLY A 99 6.74 -4.75 -12.38
N LEU A 100 6.76 -3.44 -12.20
CA LEU A 100 5.54 -2.64 -12.09
C LEU A 100 4.71 -2.71 -13.39
N LEU A 101 5.36 -2.66 -14.56
CA LEU A 101 4.68 -2.75 -15.85
C LEU A 101 4.03 -4.13 -16.06
N LEU A 102 4.65 -5.20 -15.57
CA LEU A 102 4.08 -6.55 -15.62
C LEU A 102 2.84 -6.73 -14.72
N MET A 103 2.68 -5.89 -13.70
CA MET A 103 1.51 -5.88 -12.83
C MET A 103 0.33 -5.08 -13.40
N LEU A 104 0.53 -4.29 -14.45
CA LEU A 104 -0.45 -3.32 -14.96
C LEU A 104 -1.83 -3.88 -15.27
N PRO A 105 -2.01 -5.05 -15.90
CA PRO A 105 -3.33 -5.64 -16.14
C PRO A 105 -4.14 -5.84 -14.86
N ASP A 106 -3.50 -6.37 -13.80
CA ASP A 106 -4.14 -6.57 -12.51
C ASP A 106 -4.39 -5.26 -11.78
N MET A 107 -3.56 -4.24 -11.98
CA MET A 107 -3.80 -2.89 -11.43
C MET A 107 -5.12 -2.32 -11.95
N PHE A 108 -5.37 -2.39 -13.27
CA PHE A 108 -6.66 -1.98 -13.84
C PHE A 108 -7.84 -2.75 -13.23
N LYS A 109 -7.65 -4.05 -12.99
CA LYS A 109 -8.66 -4.91 -12.39
C LYS A 109 -8.97 -4.51 -10.95
N ILE A 110 -7.95 -4.36 -10.11
CA ILE A 110 -8.05 -3.96 -8.70
C ILE A 110 -8.71 -2.59 -8.57
N ALA A 111 -8.31 -1.62 -9.41
CA ALA A 111 -8.87 -0.28 -9.42
C ALA A 111 -10.34 -0.27 -9.87
N GLY A 112 -10.66 -1.00 -10.94
CA GLY A 112 -12.03 -1.12 -11.46
C GLY A 112 -13.00 -1.78 -10.48
N GLU A 113 -12.52 -2.66 -9.61
CA GLU A 113 -13.31 -3.30 -8.54
C GLU A 113 -13.38 -2.44 -7.26
N LEU A 114 -12.74 -1.27 -7.22
CA LEU A 114 -12.65 -0.42 -6.03
C LEU A 114 -12.18 -1.21 -4.80
N THR A 115 -11.14 -2.02 -5.00
CA THR A 115 -10.58 -2.86 -3.94
C THR A 115 -9.47 -2.12 -3.24
N SER A 116 -9.59 -2.01 -1.90
CA SER A 116 -8.56 -1.36 -1.07
C SER A 116 -7.25 -2.13 -1.15
N PHE A 117 -6.23 -1.49 -1.67
CA PHE A 117 -4.90 -2.07 -1.86
C PHE A 117 -3.83 -0.99 -1.84
N CYS A 118 -2.70 -1.28 -1.22
CA CYS A 118 -1.52 -0.42 -1.25
C CYS A 118 -0.32 -1.22 -1.75
N MET A 119 0.40 -0.70 -2.75
CA MET A 119 1.67 -1.22 -3.19
C MET A 119 2.77 -0.17 -3.01
N HIS A 120 4.00 -0.63 -2.82
CA HIS A 120 5.15 0.25 -2.65
C HIS A 120 6.18 0.02 -3.75
N VAL A 121 6.65 1.12 -4.34
CA VAL A 121 7.53 1.11 -5.49
C VAL A 121 8.80 1.91 -5.17
N ALA A 122 9.96 1.25 -5.22
CA ALA A 122 11.23 1.93 -5.28
C ALA A 122 11.50 2.25 -6.76
N ALA A 123 11.07 3.44 -7.20
CA ALA A 123 10.97 3.81 -8.61
C ALA A 123 12.32 3.74 -9.32
N ARG A 124 12.34 3.10 -10.49
CA ARG A 124 13.54 2.85 -11.29
C ARG A 124 13.24 3.03 -12.77
N SER A 125 14.24 3.49 -13.52
CA SER A 125 14.17 3.59 -14.98
C SER A 125 13.64 2.30 -15.61
N VAL A 126 12.74 2.44 -16.56
CA VAL A 126 12.32 1.33 -17.42
C VAL A 126 13.45 1.04 -18.40
N ALA A 127 13.86 -0.22 -18.52
CA ALA A 127 14.91 -0.61 -19.47
C ALA A 127 14.47 -0.34 -20.91
N THR A 128 15.37 0.28 -21.68
CA THR A 128 15.19 0.58 -23.11
C THR A 128 16.38 -0.01 -23.90
N HIS A 129 17.27 0.83 -24.43
CA HIS A 129 18.50 0.38 -25.10
C HIS A 129 19.51 -0.27 -24.12
N ALA A 130 19.42 0.05 -22.84
CA ALA A 130 20.19 -0.51 -21.76
C ALA A 130 19.40 -0.55 -20.46
N LEU A 131 19.84 -1.34 -19.51
CA LEU A 131 19.35 -1.36 -18.14
C LEU A 131 20.04 -0.26 -17.32
N SER A 132 19.24 0.53 -16.59
CA SER A 132 19.72 1.37 -15.49
C SER A 132 18.97 1.00 -14.22
N ILE A 133 19.69 0.84 -13.12
CA ILE A 133 19.08 0.49 -11.83
C ILE A 133 18.81 1.70 -10.94
N PHE A 134 19.18 2.91 -11.40
CA PHE A 134 18.98 4.14 -10.64
C PHE A 134 17.56 4.68 -10.72
N GLY A 135 17.23 5.54 -9.74
CA GLY A 135 15.91 6.17 -9.60
C GLY A 135 15.53 7.01 -10.82
N ASP A 136 14.31 6.80 -11.26
CA ASP A 136 13.65 7.51 -12.34
C ASP A 136 12.15 7.20 -12.21
N HIS A 137 11.29 8.09 -12.66
CA HIS A 137 9.83 7.92 -12.51
C HIS A 137 9.13 7.42 -13.79
N SER A 138 9.87 6.93 -14.78
CA SER A 138 9.31 6.40 -16.02
C SER A 138 8.38 5.20 -15.79
N ASP A 139 8.69 4.36 -14.81
CA ASP A 139 7.87 3.20 -14.42
C ASP A 139 6.51 3.64 -13.81
N VAL A 140 6.50 4.50 -12.81
CA VAL A 140 5.26 4.98 -12.18
C VAL A 140 4.43 5.84 -13.13
N MET A 141 5.07 6.61 -14.01
CA MET A 141 4.37 7.39 -15.03
C MET A 141 3.74 6.50 -16.11
N ALA A 142 4.35 5.37 -16.45
CA ALA A 142 3.79 4.41 -17.40
C ALA A 142 2.46 3.81 -16.89
N VAL A 143 2.30 3.64 -15.59
CA VAL A 143 1.10 3.02 -14.99
C VAL A 143 0.08 4.03 -14.43
N ARG A 144 0.31 5.33 -14.60
CA ARG A 144 -0.56 6.40 -14.06
C ARG A 144 -2.04 6.32 -14.49
N THR A 145 -2.32 5.64 -15.59
CA THR A 145 -3.69 5.47 -16.11
C THR A 145 -4.44 4.28 -15.51
N SER A 146 -3.78 3.52 -14.63
CA SER A 146 -4.37 2.30 -14.04
C SER A 146 -5.56 2.54 -13.11
N GLY A 147 -5.75 3.79 -12.63
CA GLY A 147 -6.74 4.13 -11.63
C GLY A 147 -6.22 4.08 -10.18
N PHE A 148 -4.93 3.85 -9.99
CA PHE A 148 -4.30 3.99 -8.68
C PHE A 148 -4.05 5.47 -8.37
N ALA A 149 -4.30 5.86 -7.12
CA ALA A 149 -3.78 7.13 -6.61
C ALA A 149 -2.26 7.01 -6.42
N LEU A 150 -1.53 8.06 -6.80
CA LEU A 150 -0.07 8.09 -6.73
C LEU A 150 0.37 8.98 -5.57
N LEU A 151 1.14 8.44 -4.62
CA LEU A 151 1.72 9.17 -3.50
C LEU A 151 3.25 9.06 -3.57
N ALA A 152 3.94 10.20 -3.66
CA ALA A 152 5.40 10.28 -3.76
C ALA A 152 6.01 10.72 -2.44
N SER A 153 7.14 10.12 -2.06
CA SER A 153 7.95 10.54 -0.91
C SER A 153 9.41 10.75 -1.28
N GLY A 154 10.05 11.78 -0.71
CA GLY A 154 11.40 12.22 -1.03
C GLY A 154 12.44 11.96 0.07
N SER A 155 12.07 11.30 1.16
CA SER A 155 12.97 10.91 2.25
C SER A 155 12.50 9.64 2.94
N ALA A 156 13.38 8.97 3.70
CA ALA A 156 13.00 7.76 4.44
C ALA A 156 11.91 8.03 5.50
N GLN A 157 11.90 9.23 6.11
CA GLN A 157 10.84 9.62 7.04
C GLN A 157 9.50 9.77 6.32
N GLU A 158 9.47 10.49 5.20
CA GLU A 158 8.25 10.63 4.40
C GLU A 158 7.78 9.27 3.86
N ALA A 159 8.70 8.42 3.46
CA ALA A 159 8.38 7.09 2.95
C ALA A 159 7.67 6.24 4.01
N GLN A 160 8.15 6.23 5.26
CA GLN A 160 7.45 5.58 6.37
C GLN A 160 6.06 6.16 6.60
N ASP A 161 5.97 7.48 6.67
CA ASP A 161 4.76 8.18 7.06
C ASP A 161 3.68 8.08 5.96
N LEU A 162 4.07 8.28 4.70
CA LEU A 162 3.16 8.12 3.57
C LEU A 162 2.79 6.65 3.30
N ALA A 163 3.63 5.68 3.69
CA ALA A 163 3.22 4.28 3.70
C ALA A 163 2.04 4.06 4.66
N ALA A 164 2.13 4.57 5.89
CA ALA A 164 1.04 4.46 6.87
C ALA A 164 -0.25 5.17 6.39
N ILE A 165 -0.12 6.38 5.86
CA ILE A 165 -1.23 7.13 5.27
C ILE A 165 -1.84 6.37 4.09
N SER A 166 -1.02 5.76 3.22
CA SER A 166 -1.48 4.99 2.06
C SER A 166 -2.31 3.77 2.46
N HIS A 167 -1.86 2.99 3.45
CA HIS A 167 -2.63 1.87 3.98
C HIS A 167 -3.96 2.32 4.62
N ALA A 168 -3.97 3.43 5.33
CA ALA A 168 -5.18 3.97 5.93
C ALA A 168 -6.17 4.51 4.88
N VAL A 169 -5.70 5.33 3.95
CA VAL A 169 -6.56 6.00 2.98
C VAL A 169 -7.19 5.03 1.99
N THR A 170 -6.47 3.99 1.53
CA THR A 170 -7.06 3.00 0.62
C THR A 170 -8.24 2.26 1.26
N LEU A 171 -8.16 1.95 2.55
CA LEU A 171 -9.24 1.31 3.30
C LEU A 171 -10.47 2.24 3.47
N LYS A 172 -10.24 3.53 3.72
CA LYS A 172 -11.28 4.56 3.89
C LYS A 172 -11.94 4.94 2.56
N ALA A 173 -11.15 5.09 1.49
CA ALA A 173 -11.62 5.60 0.20
C ALA A 173 -12.03 4.50 -0.79
N ARG A 174 -11.53 3.27 -0.64
CA ARG A 174 -11.67 2.16 -1.60
C ARG A 174 -10.97 2.41 -2.95
N VAL A 175 -10.10 3.38 -3.03
CA VAL A 175 -9.23 3.62 -4.19
C VAL A 175 -7.88 3.00 -3.87
N PRO A 176 -7.31 2.15 -4.73
CA PRO A 176 -5.99 1.58 -4.49
C PRO A 176 -4.91 2.66 -4.61
N VAL A 177 -3.83 2.49 -3.86
CA VAL A 177 -2.73 3.45 -3.78
C VAL A 177 -1.42 2.80 -4.23
N LEU A 178 -0.70 3.51 -5.08
CA LEU A 178 0.69 3.27 -5.40
C LEU A 178 1.52 4.33 -4.69
N HIS A 179 2.19 3.94 -3.62
CA HIS A 179 3.15 4.75 -2.91
C HIS A 179 4.55 4.50 -3.47
N PHE A 180 5.28 5.54 -3.82
CA PHE A 180 6.60 5.41 -4.42
C PHE A 180 7.62 6.42 -3.88
N PHE A 181 8.89 6.06 -4.04
CA PHE A 181 10.05 6.88 -3.69
C PHE A 181 11.21 6.52 -4.62
N ASP A 182 12.21 7.39 -4.72
CA ASP A 182 13.36 7.17 -5.58
C ASP A 182 14.14 5.90 -5.21
N GLY A 183 14.37 5.08 -6.21
CA GLY A 183 15.30 3.97 -6.13
C GLY A 183 16.74 4.46 -5.92
N PHE A 184 17.48 3.80 -5.03
CA PHE A 184 18.81 4.11 -4.53
C PHE A 184 18.95 5.40 -3.73
N ARG A 185 18.42 6.53 -4.17
CA ARG A 185 18.49 7.78 -3.41
C ARG A 185 17.75 7.67 -2.09
N THR A 186 16.44 7.43 -2.15
CA THR A 186 15.60 7.32 -0.95
C THR A 186 15.61 5.91 -0.41
N SER A 187 15.55 4.90 -1.31
CA SER A 187 15.38 3.49 -0.93
C SER A 187 16.57 2.91 -0.14
N HIS A 188 17.81 3.41 -0.35
CA HIS A 188 19.03 2.89 0.27
C HIS A 188 19.80 3.95 1.07
N GLU A 189 19.32 5.18 1.14
CA GLU A 189 19.95 6.23 1.94
C GLU A 189 19.59 6.04 3.41
N ILE A 190 20.60 5.65 4.21
CA ILE A 190 20.44 5.43 5.64
C ILE A 190 20.36 6.77 6.37
N THR A 191 19.23 7.02 7.02
CA THR A 191 18.96 8.24 7.76
C THR A 191 18.33 7.94 9.13
N LYS A 192 18.26 8.95 9.98
CA LYS A 192 17.57 8.86 11.26
C LYS A 192 16.07 9.05 11.03
N VAL A 193 15.29 8.02 11.34
CA VAL A 193 13.82 8.00 11.20
C VAL A 193 13.16 7.90 12.57
N VAL A 194 12.14 8.73 12.82
CA VAL A 194 11.23 8.58 13.95
C VAL A 194 10.24 7.48 13.63
N THR A 195 10.31 6.36 14.34
CA THR A 195 9.46 5.22 14.04
C THR A 195 8.03 5.41 14.52
N LEU A 196 7.09 4.78 13.82
CA LEU A 196 5.68 4.69 14.22
C LEU A 196 5.48 3.48 15.11
N ASP A 197 4.85 3.67 16.28
CA ASP A 197 4.45 2.57 17.14
C ASP A 197 3.13 1.93 16.69
N ASP A 198 2.80 0.77 17.24
CA ASP A 198 1.58 0.04 16.91
C ASP A 198 0.31 0.80 17.31
N ALA A 199 0.35 1.58 18.38
CA ALA A 199 -0.80 2.36 18.83
C ALA A 199 -1.16 3.44 17.81
N THR A 200 -0.17 4.15 17.30
CA THR A 200 -0.33 5.14 16.24
C THR A 200 -0.91 4.50 14.97
N LEU A 201 -0.34 3.38 14.53
CA LEU A 201 -0.83 2.68 13.34
C LEU A 201 -2.25 2.13 13.51
N ARG A 202 -2.59 1.55 14.66
CA ARG A 202 -3.96 1.06 14.94
C ARG A 202 -4.98 2.19 14.98
N THR A 203 -4.59 3.38 15.44
CA THR A 203 -5.47 4.54 15.43
C THR A 203 -5.70 5.04 14.01
N LEU A 204 -4.65 5.13 13.21
CA LEU A 204 -4.72 5.62 11.83
C LEU A 204 -5.45 4.63 10.90
N ILE A 205 -5.25 3.32 11.11
CA ILE A 205 -5.87 2.21 10.35
C ILE A 205 -6.95 1.56 11.24
N PRO A 206 -8.16 2.15 11.33
CA PRO A 206 -9.16 1.70 12.29
C PRO A 206 -9.71 0.31 11.93
N GLN A 207 -9.95 -0.49 12.96
CA GLN A 207 -10.50 -1.85 12.82
C GLN A 207 -11.81 -1.87 12.02
N ALA A 208 -12.64 -0.84 12.14
CA ALA A 208 -13.87 -0.74 11.36
C ALA A 208 -13.64 -0.69 9.84
N ALA A 209 -12.60 0.04 9.39
CA ALA A 209 -12.25 0.11 7.97
C ALA A 209 -11.71 -1.23 7.45
N MET A 210 -10.87 -1.90 8.25
CA MET A 210 -10.39 -3.25 7.96
C MET A 210 -11.57 -4.24 7.87
N GLN A 211 -12.48 -4.23 8.84
CA GLN A 211 -13.64 -5.12 8.82
C GLN A 211 -14.56 -4.84 7.63
N ALA A 212 -14.74 -3.56 7.26
CA ALA A 212 -15.49 -3.19 6.06
C ALA A 212 -14.83 -3.72 4.78
N HIS A 213 -13.49 -3.78 4.72
CA HIS A 213 -12.77 -4.42 3.61
C HIS A 213 -13.06 -5.93 3.58
N ARG A 214 -12.90 -6.63 4.70
CA ARG A 214 -13.16 -8.09 4.82
C ARG A 214 -14.60 -8.46 4.49
N ASN A 215 -15.57 -7.63 4.87
CA ASN A 215 -16.99 -7.86 4.56
C ASN A 215 -17.32 -7.76 3.05
N ARG A 216 -16.41 -7.26 2.23
CA ARG A 216 -16.54 -7.21 0.77
C ARG A 216 -15.86 -8.40 0.07
N SER A 217 -15.28 -9.34 0.82
CA SER A 217 -14.70 -10.56 0.25
C SER A 217 -15.75 -11.40 -0.51
N LEU A 218 -15.26 -12.25 -1.40
CA LEU A 218 -16.10 -13.31 -1.96
C LEU A 218 -16.48 -14.29 -0.85
N ASP A 219 -17.77 -14.47 -0.67
CA ASP A 219 -18.34 -15.24 0.42
C ASP A 219 -19.54 -16.04 -0.12
N SER A 220 -19.53 -17.35 0.08
CA SER A 220 -20.60 -18.25 -0.38
C SER A 220 -21.95 -17.96 0.29
N GLU A 221 -21.96 -17.41 1.50
CA GLU A 221 -23.17 -17.02 2.22
C GLU A 221 -23.77 -15.70 1.68
N ARG A 222 -22.96 -14.90 1.01
CA ARG A 222 -23.33 -13.62 0.39
C ARG A 222 -22.73 -13.51 -1.01
N PRO A 223 -23.18 -14.32 -1.95
CA PRO A 223 -22.55 -14.43 -3.25
C PRO A 223 -22.70 -13.13 -4.04
N VAL A 224 -21.59 -12.71 -4.65
CA VAL A 224 -21.52 -11.57 -5.58
C VAL A 224 -20.82 -12.01 -6.87
N VAL A 225 -21.21 -11.42 -7.99
CA VAL A 225 -20.58 -11.70 -9.27
C VAL A 225 -19.56 -10.61 -9.57
N ARG A 226 -18.31 -10.99 -9.83
CA ARG A 226 -17.22 -10.11 -10.22
C ARG A 226 -16.49 -10.66 -11.44
N GLY A 227 -15.84 -9.78 -12.22
CA GLY A 227 -15.02 -10.20 -13.34
C GLY A 227 -15.79 -10.79 -14.51
N THR A 228 -17.01 -10.34 -14.74
CA THR A 228 -17.85 -10.76 -15.87
C THR A 228 -17.47 -10.05 -17.15
N SER A 229 -17.84 -10.63 -18.29
CA SER A 229 -17.93 -9.92 -19.55
C SER A 229 -19.21 -9.06 -19.55
N GLN A 230 -19.09 -7.80 -19.92
CA GLN A 230 -20.21 -6.86 -19.98
C GLN A 230 -20.34 -6.27 -21.39
N ASN A 231 -21.58 -6.06 -21.83
CA ASN A 231 -21.84 -5.30 -23.03
C ASN A 231 -21.50 -3.79 -22.82
N PRO A 232 -21.26 -3.02 -23.89
CA PRO A 232 -20.79 -1.63 -23.80
C PRO A 232 -21.67 -0.72 -22.91
N ASP A 233 -22.98 -0.90 -22.93
CA ASP A 233 -23.94 -0.14 -22.12
C ASP A 233 -23.74 -0.41 -20.62
N THR A 234 -23.71 -1.67 -20.22
CA THR A 234 -23.50 -2.07 -18.83
C THR A 234 -22.07 -1.71 -18.35
N PHE A 235 -21.08 -1.91 -19.22
CA PHE A 235 -19.69 -1.58 -18.90
C PHE A 235 -19.52 -0.09 -18.63
N PHE A 236 -20.12 0.78 -19.45
CA PHE A 236 -20.08 2.23 -19.26
C PHE A 236 -20.71 2.64 -17.92
N GLN A 237 -21.90 2.13 -17.60
CA GLN A 237 -22.58 2.42 -16.33
C GLN A 237 -21.74 1.98 -15.11
N SER A 238 -21.10 0.82 -15.20
CA SER A 238 -20.20 0.32 -14.14
C SER A 238 -18.98 1.22 -13.95
N ARG A 239 -18.43 1.78 -15.03
CA ARG A 239 -17.33 2.75 -14.99
C ARG A 239 -17.77 4.07 -14.35
N GLU A 240 -18.92 4.61 -14.75
CA GLU A 240 -19.49 5.83 -14.16
C GLU A 240 -19.75 5.68 -12.65
N ALA A 241 -20.24 4.52 -12.22
CA ALA A 241 -20.50 4.25 -10.80
C ALA A 241 -19.24 4.31 -9.91
N SER A 242 -18.04 4.27 -10.50
CA SER A 242 -16.77 4.41 -9.76
C SER A 242 -16.39 5.88 -9.48
N GLU A 243 -16.88 6.84 -10.28
CA GLU A 243 -16.50 8.26 -10.20
C GLU A 243 -16.66 8.89 -8.81
N PRO A 244 -17.73 8.67 -8.05
CA PRO A 244 -17.87 9.25 -6.71
C PRO A 244 -16.75 8.85 -5.73
N PHE A 245 -16.11 7.68 -5.91
CA PHE A 245 -15.00 7.25 -5.08
C PHE A 245 -13.74 8.06 -5.38
N TYR A 246 -13.46 8.30 -6.67
CA TYR A 246 -12.32 9.11 -7.10
C TYR A 246 -12.52 10.59 -6.76
N ALA A 247 -13.72 11.15 -7.00
CA ALA A 247 -14.04 12.52 -6.64
C ALA A 247 -13.85 12.83 -5.15
N ARG A 248 -14.16 11.85 -4.28
CA ARG A 248 -14.01 11.97 -2.83
C ARG A 248 -12.59 11.74 -2.34
N PHE A 249 -11.75 11.04 -3.10
CA PHE A 249 -10.42 10.59 -2.65
C PHE A 249 -9.53 11.72 -2.12
N PRO A 250 -9.41 12.90 -2.77
CA PRO A 250 -8.58 13.99 -2.28
C PRO A 250 -8.98 14.45 -0.86
N GLN A 251 -10.26 14.56 -0.58
CA GLN A 251 -10.75 14.94 0.76
C GLN A 251 -10.41 13.86 1.81
N VAL A 252 -10.64 12.59 1.49
CA VAL A 252 -10.32 11.47 2.40
C VAL A 252 -8.82 11.41 2.68
N LEU A 253 -7.98 11.73 1.69
CA LEU A 253 -6.53 11.79 1.86
C LEU A 253 -6.13 12.95 2.76
N ASP A 254 -6.67 14.15 2.55
CA ASP A 254 -6.38 15.33 3.37
C ASP A 254 -6.81 15.12 4.83
N ASP A 255 -8.00 14.57 5.05
CA ASP A 255 -8.48 14.19 6.39
C ASP A 255 -7.55 13.17 7.06
N THR A 256 -7.07 12.15 6.30
CA THR A 256 -6.14 11.14 6.82
C THR A 256 -4.77 11.74 7.15
N MET A 257 -4.27 12.67 6.35
CA MET A 257 -3.05 13.44 6.64
C MET A 257 -3.21 14.32 7.89
N ALA A 258 -4.38 14.92 8.08
CA ALA A 258 -4.69 15.70 9.29
C ALA A 258 -4.74 14.81 10.55
N GLU A 259 -5.37 13.63 10.47
CA GLU A 259 -5.35 12.64 11.56
C GLU A 259 -3.91 12.19 11.88
N PHE A 260 -3.12 11.88 10.86
CA PHE A 260 -1.70 11.54 11.03
C PHE A 260 -0.92 12.65 11.69
N SER A 261 -1.16 13.91 11.29
CA SER A 261 -0.53 15.09 11.89
C SER A 261 -0.90 15.25 13.37
N ALA A 262 -2.15 14.99 13.74
CA ALA A 262 -2.59 15.05 15.13
C ALA A 262 -1.91 13.97 16.01
N LEU A 263 -1.66 12.77 15.45
CA LEU A 263 -1.01 11.66 16.15
C LEU A 263 0.52 11.85 16.31
N THR A 264 1.18 12.45 15.31
CA THR A 264 2.64 12.43 15.21
C THR A 264 3.30 13.80 15.29
N GLY A 265 2.53 14.89 15.12
CA GLY A 265 3.03 16.24 14.96
C GLY A 265 3.66 16.55 13.59
N ARG A 266 3.81 15.55 12.71
CA ARG A 266 4.35 15.70 11.34
C ARG A 266 3.24 16.02 10.36
N ARG A 267 3.43 17.07 9.55
CA ARG A 267 2.39 17.61 8.67
C ARG A 267 2.70 17.31 7.21
N TYR A 268 1.72 16.73 6.53
CA TYR A 268 1.72 16.52 5.09
C TYR A 268 0.57 17.27 4.45
N ARG A 269 0.70 17.61 3.18
CA ARG A 269 -0.31 18.31 2.37
C ARG A 269 -0.34 17.71 0.99
N LEU A 270 -1.44 17.89 0.29
CA LEU A 270 -1.59 17.41 -1.09
C LEU A 270 -0.64 18.15 -2.05
N PHE A 271 -0.38 19.44 -1.80
CA PHE A 271 0.53 20.31 -2.58
C PHE A 271 1.19 21.33 -1.67
#